data_84af6cda07aefcfaecd31c26c04c4131
#
_entry.id   84af6cda07aefcfaecd31c26c04c4131
#
_cell.length_a   1.000
_cell.length_b   1.000
_cell.length_c   1.000
_cell.angle_alpha   90.00
_cell.angle_beta   90.00
_cell.angle_gamma   90.00
#
_symmetry.space_group_name_H-M   'P 1'
#
loop_
_entity.id
_entity.type
_entity.pdbx_description
1 polymer ?
#
loop_
_entity_poly.entity_id
_entity_poly.type
_entity_poly.pdbx_seq_one_letter_code
_entity_poly.pdbx_strand_id
1 'polypeptide(L)'
;MKVYKGTDKNMKCRGFQYELGKTAEVEGDIELCENVLHACEMPLDVLGYYAPGDGSRYFEAELEDVSDEKRSDDTKRVGKKLTLSAEIGIPGLVKAQVEYVKAQCDFENAIKKSNSEKKNHATGERGAASATGWRGA
;
A
#
# COMPACT_ATOMS: atom_id res chain seq x y z
N MET A 1 7.66 -9.81 2.96
CA MET A 1 6.84 -8.61 3.28
C MET A 1 5.87 -8.37 2.14
N LYS A 2 4.60 -8.30 2.47
CA LYS A 2 3.57 -7.97 1.49
C LYS A 2 3.62 -6.48 1.15
N VAL A 3 3.69 -6.16 -0.12
CA VAL A 3 3.80 -4.79 -0.61
C VAL A 3 2.99 -4.60 -1.89
N TYR A 4 2.97 -3.38 -2.39
CA TYR A 4 2.24 -3.00 -3.61
C TYR A 4 3.18 -2.29 -4.56
N LYS A 5 3.07 -2.62 -5.84
CA LYS A 5 3.99 -2.15 -6.88
C LYS A 5 3.22 -1.58 -8.05
N GLY A 6 3.67 -0.41 -8.53
CA GLY A 6 3.21 0.14 -9.79
C GLY A 6 4.24 -0.06 -10.89
N THR A 7 3.78 -0.19 -12.10
CA THR A 7 4.61 -0.25 -13.31
C THR A 7 3.97 0.59 -14.41
N ASP A 8 4.71 0.79 -15.49
CA ASP A 8 4.10 1.32 -16.69
C ASP A 8 3.21 0.27 -17.38
N LYS A 9 2.61 0.62 -18.51
CA LYS A 9 1.73 -0.27 -19.27
C LYS A 9 2.41 -1.54 -19.77
N ASN A 10 3.74 -1.55 -19.86
CA ASN A 10 4.53 -2.68 -20.32
C ASN A 10 5.14 -3.49 -19.16
N MET A 11 4.68 -3.29 -17.96
CA MET A 11 5.23 -3.91 -16.74
C MET A 11 6.70 -3.55 -16.51
N LYS A 12 7.08 -2.33 -16.88
CA LYS A 12 8.43 -1.80 -16.63
C LYS A 12 8.40 -0.77 -15.51
N CYS A 13 9.47 -0.74 -14.75
CA CYS A 13 9.72 0.27 -13.74
C CYS A 13 11.20 0.65 -13.82
N ARG A 14 11.47 1.92 -14.14
CA ARG A 14 12.84 2.43 -14.29
C ARG A 14 13.69 1.58 -15.23
N GLY A 15 13.09 1.13 -16.33
CA GLY A 15 13.76 0.29 -17.32
C GLY A 15 13.85 -1.19 -16.98
N PHE A 16 13.48 -1.59 -15.79
CA PHE A 16 13.46 -3.00 -15.41
C PHE A 16 12.15 -3.65 -15.85
N GLN A 17 12.24 -4.79 -16.53
CA GLN A 17 11.09 -5.54 -16.98
C GLN A 17 10.63 -6.54 -15.93
N TYR A 18 9.40 -6.38 -15.44
CA TYR A 18 8.77 -7.33 -14.53
C TYR A 18 7.91 -8.33 -15.28
N GLU A 19 7.74 -9.50 -14.68
CA GLU A 19 6.82 -10.54 -15.15
C GLU A 19 6.04 -11.09 -13.97
N LEU A 20 4.75 -11.30 -14.17
CA LEU A 20 3.89 -11.85 -13.12
C LEU A 20 4.36 -13.24 -12.70
N GLY A 21 4.47 -13.45 -11.39
CA GLY A 21 4.90 -14.72 -10.82
C GLY A 21 6.40 -14.99 -10.86
N LYS A 22 7.18 -14.12 -11.49
CA LYS A 22 8.63 -14.23 -11.52
C LYS A 22 9.28 -13.32 -10.49
N THR A 23 10.26 -13.85 -9.79
CA THR A 23 11.05 -13.07 -8.83
C THR A 23 12.11 -12.26 -9.57
N ALA A 24 12.02 -10.95 -9.42
CA ALA A 24 13.09 -10.04 -9.81
C ALA A 24 14.12 -10.04 -8.69
N GLU A 25 15.38 -10.06 -9.03
CA GLU A 25 16.47 -10.08 -8.05
C GLU A 25 17.59 -9.15 -8.46
N VAL A 26 18.13 -8.42 -7.47
CA VAL A 26 19.32 -7.59 -7.67
C VAL A 26 20.41 -8.06 -6.72
N GLU A 27 21.65 -8.00 -7.19
CA GLU A 27 22.80 -8.43 -6.41
C GLU A 27 23.49 -7.21 -5.79
N GLY A 28 24.30 -7.46 -4.77
CA GLY A 28 25.09 -6.45 -4.11
C GLY A 28 24.45 -5.92 -2.82
N ASP A 29 25.10 -4.92 -2.25
CA ASP A 29 24.62 -4.28 -1.04
C ASP A 29 23.50 -3.28 -1.38
N ILE A 30 22.42 -3.32 -0.63
CA ILE A 30 21.28 -2.41 -0.82
C ILE A 30 21.74 -0.94 -0.73
N GLU A 31 22.61 -0.62 0.20
CA GLU A 31 23.07 0.75 0.42
C GLU A 31 23.90 1.30 -0.73
N LEU A 32 24.57 0.41 -1.46
CA LEU A 32 25.45 0.78 -2.58
C LEU A 32 24.79 0.54 -3.95
N CYS A 33 23.61 -0.04 -3.98
CA CYS A 33 22.95 -0.46 -5.21
C CYS A 33 22.00 0.63 -5.72
N GLU A 34 22.35 1.25 -6.84
CA GLU A 34 21.46 2.23 -7.47
C GLU A 34 20.18 1.59 -8.04
N ASN A 35 20.21 0.29 -8.26
CA ASN A 35 19.12 -0.46 -8.86
C ASN A 35 18.40 -1.36 -7.86
N VAL A 36 18.02 -0.81 -6.73
CA VAL A 36 17.23 -1.55 -5.75
C VAL A 36 15.79 -1.70 -6.23
N LEU A 37 15.17 -2.79 -5.80
CA LEU A 37 13.75 -3.03 -6.05
C LEU A 37 12.94 -2.35 -4.95
N HIS A 38 11.93 -1.58 -5.33
CA HIS A 38 11.12 -0.84 -4.37
C HIS A 38 9.64 -1.04 -4.60
N ALA A 39 8.90 -0.97 -3.51
CA ALA A 39 7.44 -1.08 -3.48
C ALA A 39 6.93 -0.36 -2.22
N CYS A 40 5.63 -0.24 -2.09
CA CYS A 40 5.02 0.47 -0.96
C CYS A 40 4.26 -0.50 -0.06
N GLU A 41 4.35 -0.31 1.25
CA GLU A 41 3.54 -1.07 2.20
C GLU A 41 2.07 -0.64 2.13
N MET A 42 1.82 0.66 2.02
CA MET A 42 0.46 1.20 1.88
C MET A 42 0.06 1.22 0.41
N PRO A 43 -1.05 0.56 0.04
CA PRO A 43 -1.41 0.41 -1.37
C PRO A 43 -1.52 1.71 -2.15
N LEU A 44 -2.18 2.72 -1.63
CA LEU A 44 -2.39 3.97 -2.37
C LEU A 44 -1.13 4.84 -2.52
N ASP A 45 -0.07 4.58 -1.77
CA ASP A 45 1.20 5.29 -1.94
C ASP A 45 1.83 5.03 -3.31
N VAL A 46 1.47 3.89 -3.94
CA VAL A 46 1.93 3.55 -5.29
C VAL A 46 1.52 4.60 -6.30
N LEU A 47 0.37 5.25 -6.11
CA LEU A 47 -0.14 6.27 -7.02
C LEU A 47 0.74 7.52 -7.09
N GLY A 48 1.57 7.75 -6.08
CA GLY A 48 2.55 8.82 -6.08
C GLY A 48 3.73 8.56 -7.04
N TYR A 49 3.93 7.31 -7.43
CA TYR A 49 5.00 6.90 -8.35
C TYR A 49 4.48 6.57 -9.73
N TYR A 50 3.29 6.00 -9.82
CA TYR A 50 2.63 5.63 -11.08
C TYR A 50 1.20 6.12 -11.06
N ALA A 51 0.97 7.26 -11.67
CA ALA A 51 -0.35 7.90 -11.69
C ALA A 51 -1.34 7.11 -12.55
N PRO A 52 -2.62 7.05 -12.13
CA PRO A 52 -3.65 6.47 -12.98
C PRO A 52 -3.85 7.35 -14.21
N GLY A 53 -4.24 6.74 -15.32
CA GLY A 53 -4.48 7.48 -16.57
C GLY A 53 -3.37 7.38 -17.60
N ASP A 54 -2.18 6.94 -17.19
CA ASP A 54 -1.04 6.76 -18.10
C ASP A 54 -0.86 5.30 -18.53
N GLY A 55 -1.88 4.49 -18.36
CA GLY A 55 -1.81 3.05 -18.61
C GLY A 55 -1.04 2.31 -17.52
N SER A 56 -0.79 2.95 -16.39
CA SER A 56 -0.09 2.33 -15.28
C SER A 56 -0.80 1.09 -14.77
N ARG A 57 -0.03 0.09 -14.38
CA ARG A 57 -0.52 -1.18 -13.87
C ARG A 57 -0.11 -1.34 -12.41
N TYR A 58 -0.98 -1.99 -11.62
CA TYR A 58 -0.80 -2.10 -10.18
C TYR A 58 -0.89 -3.55 -9.73
N PHE A 59 0.01 -3.92 -8.83
CA PHE A 59 0.21 -5.30 -8.43
C PHE A 59 0.33 -5.43 -6.92
N GLU A 60 -0.16 -6.53 -6.41
CA GLU A 60 0.21 -7.05 -5.10
C GLU A 60 1.51 -7.84 -5.28
N ALA A 61 2.45 -7.69 -4.36
CA ALA A 61 3.78 -8.26 -4.48
C ALA A 61 4.37 -8.68 -3.13
N GLU A 62 5.39 -9.50 -3.20
CA GLU A 62 6.24 -9.87 -2.06
C GLU A 62 7.62 -9.27 -2.23
N LEU A 63 8.10 -8.58 -1.20
CA LEU A 63 9.44 -8.00 -1.14
C LEU A 63 10.26 -8.74 -0.10
N GLU A 64 11.45 -9.20 -0.49
CA GLU A 64 12.35 -9.95 0.38
C GLU A 64 13.70 -9.26 0.48
N ASP A 65 14.46 -9.61 1.50
CA ASP A 65 15.75 -8.97 1.83
C ASP A 65 15.58 -7.44 1.92
N VAL A 66 14.62 -7.04 2.75
CA VAL A 66 14.17 -5.66 2.87
C VAL A 66 15.12 -4.86 3.75
N SER A 67 15.48 -3.66 3.30
CA SER A 67 16.25 -2.73 4.12
C SER A 67 15.41 -2.20 5.27
N ASP A 68 16.07 -1.92 6.39
CA ASP A 68 15.43 -1.32 7.56
C ASP A 68 15.10 0.16 7.37
N GLU A 69 15.63 0.78 6.32
CA GLU A 69 15.35 2.18 6.03
C GLU A 69 13.89 2.41 5.70
N LYS A 70 13.33 3.46 6.28
CA LYS A 70 11.97 3.91 6.03
C LYS A 70 11.95 5.38 5.65
N ARG A 71 11.08 5.74 4.75
CA ARG A 71 10.84 7.14 4.42
C ARG A 71 9.89 7.76 5.45
N SER A 72 9.97 9.07 5.60
CA SER A 72 9.08 9.81 6.49
C SER A 72 7.82 10.32 5.79
N ASP A 73 7.84 10.39 4.46
CA ASP A 73 6.77 10.97 3.65
C ASP A 73 5.86 9.93 2.98
N ASP A 74 6.28 8.68 2.92
CA ASP A 74 5.47 7.57 2.39
C ASP A 74 5.94 6.22 2.97
N THR A 75 5.33 5.13 2.49
CA THR A 75 5.64 3.78 2.97
C THR A 75 6.53 2.99 2.02
N LYS A 76 7.26 3.66 1.14
CA LYS A 76 8.18 3.01 0.22
C LYS A 76 9.24 2.21 0.95
N ARG A 77 9.43 0.98 0.53
CA ARG A 77 10.47 0.07 1.04
C ARG A 77 11.33 -0.40 -0.11
N VAL A 78 12.56 -0.74 0.20
CA VAL A 78 13.50 -1.28 -0.78
C VAL A 78 13.97 -2.66 -0.35
N GLY A 79 14.25 -3.52 -1.32
CA GLY A 79 14.71 -4.88 -1.07
C GLY A 79 15.45 -5.43 -2.26
N LYS A 80 15.91 -6.66 -2.14
CA LYS A 80 16.71 -7.34 -3.18
C LYS A 80 15.90 -8.26 -4.06
N LYS A 81 14.76 -8.75 -3.57
CA LYS A 81 13.90 -9.66 -4.33
C LYS A 81 12.46 -9.17 -4.30
N LEU A 82 11.84 -9.13 -5.45
CA LEU A 82 10.46 -8.70 -5.59
C LEU A 82 9.73 -9.64 -6.54
N THR A 83 8.63 -10.19 -6.08
CA THR A 83 7.76 -11.06 -6.88
C THR A 83 6.40 -10.43 -7.01
N LEU A 84 5.95 -10.16 -8.24
CA LEU A 84 4.58 -9.71 -8.49
C LEU A 84 3.64 -10.91 -8.36
N SER A 85 2.75 -10.87 -7.38
CA SER A 85 1.86 -11.99 -7.06
C SER A 85 0.57 -11.96 -7.87
N ALA A 86 -0.02 -10.78 -8.02
CA ALA A 86 -1.27 -10.62 -8.74
C ALA A 86 -1.42 -9.19 -9.25
N GLU A 87 -2.00 -9.04 -10.42
CA GLU A 87 -2.40 -7.72 -10.92
C GLU A 87 -3.76 -7.37 -10.34
N ILE A 88 -3.87 -6.24 -9.66
CA ILE A 88 -5.07 -5.88 -8.92
C ILE A 88 -5.77 -4.62 -9.44
N GLY A 89 -5.07 -3.78 -10.18
CA GLY A 89 -5.63 -2.53 -10.73
C GLY A 89 -6.04 -1.53 -9.64
N ILE A 90 -6.70 -0.46 -10.06
CA ILE A 90 -7.19 0.57 -9.13
C ILE A 90 -8.23 0.00 -8.13
N PRO A 91 -9.23 -0.77 -8.57
CA PRO A 91 -10.19 -1.34 -7.62
C PRO A 91 -9.51 -2.21 -6.56
N GLY A 92 -8.53 -2.99 -6.94
CA GLY A 92 -7.75 -3.82 -6.01
C GLY A 92 -6.91 -3.00 -5.04
N LEU A 93 -6.31 -1.89 -5.50
CA LEU A 93 -5.58 -0.97 -4.63
C LEU A 93 -6.51 -0.35 -3.57
N VAL A 94 -7.70 0.08 -3.97
CA VAL A 94 -8.66 0.66 -3.03
C VAL A 94 -9.09 -0.35 -1.98
N LYS A 95 -9.42 -1.56 -2.41
CA LYS A 95 -9.79 -2.66 -1.50
C LYS A 95 -8.64 -2.97 -0.53
N ALA A 96 -7.43 -3.08 -1.05
CA ALA A 96 -6.24 -3.35 -0.24
C ALA A 96 -5.96 -2.20 0.74
N GLN A 97 -6.18 -0.96 0.33
CA GLN A 97 -6.01 0.20 1.20
C GLN A 97 -6.97 0.14 2.40
N VAL A 98 -8.23 -0.21 2.16
CA VAL A 98 -9.21 -0.38 3.25
C VAL A 98 -8.73 -1.44 4.23
N GLU A 99 -8.28 -2.58 3.74
CA GLU A 99 -7.75 -3.65 4.60
C GLU A 99 -6.48 -3.23 5.35
N TYR A 100 -5.61 -2.48 4.70
CA TYR A 100 -4.41 -1.95 5.34
C TYR A 100 -4.76 -1.02 6.51
N VAL A 101 -5.69 -0.09 6.30
CA VAL A 101 -6.14 0.84 7.34
C VAL A 101 -6.80 0.08 8.50
N LYS A 102 -7.63 -0.91 8.20
CA LYS A 102 -8.24 -1.77 9.21
C LYS A 102 -7.19 -2.47 10.06
N ALA A 103 -6.14 -2.98 9.45
CA ALA A 103 -5.05 -3.66 10.16
C ALA A 103 -4.25 -2.70 11.04
N GLN A 104 -4.11 -1.43 10.63
CA GLN A 104 -3.42 -0.41 11.41
C GLN A 104 -4.27 0.16 12.54
N CYS A 105 -5.59 0.04 12.44
CA CYS A 105 -6.54 0.55 13.43
C CYS A 105 -7.16 -0.60 14.20
N ASP A 106 -7.29 -0.44 15.51
CA ASP A 106 -8.06 -1.35 16.31
C ASP A 106 -9.53 -0.94 16.24
N PHE A 107 -10.20 -1.32 15.14
CA PHE A 107 -11.56 -0.91 14.86
C PHE A 107 -12.55 -1.34 15.93
N GLU A 108 -12.41 -2.56 16.46
CA GLU A 108 -13.33 -3.05 17.48
C GLU A 108 -13.27 -2.23 18.76
N ASN A 109 -12.07 -1.95 19.23
CA ASN A 109 -11.90 -1.11 20.40
C ASN A 109 -12.30 0.34 20.15
N ALA A 110 -12.04 0.86 18.98
CA ALA A 110 -12.47 2.21 18.58
C ALA A 110 -14.00 2.32 18.61
N ILE A 111 -14.71 1.33 18.06
CA ILE A 111 -16.17 1.29 18.07
C ILE A 111 -16.71 1.17 19.49
N LYS A 112 -16.15 0.28 20.30
CA LYS A 112 -16.55 0.12 21.70
C LYS A 112 -16.36 1.41 22.48
N LYS A 113 -15.24 2.06 22.31
CA LYS A 113 -14.94 3.34 22.96
C LYS A 113 -15.92 4.43 22.53
N SER A 114 -16.20 4.55 21.25
CA SER A 114 -17.17 5.49 20.71
C SER A 114 -18.56 5.26 21.27
N ASN A 115 -19.01 4.02 21.34
CA ASN A 115 -20.32 3.67 21.90
C ASN A 115 -20.39 3.98 23.39
N SER A 116 -19.32 3.75 24.13
CA SER A 116 -19.24 4.10 25.55
C SER A 116 -19.33 5.60 25.76
N GLU A 117 -18.65 6.38 24.96
CA GLU A 117 -18.70 7.84 25.01
C GLU A 117 -20.09 8.38 24.65
N LYS A 118 -20.75 7.78 23.67
CA LYS A 118 -22.13 8.14 23.30
C LYS A 118 -23.12 7.87 24.43
N LYS A 119 -22.92 6.80 25.18
CA LYS A 119 -23.75 6.51 26.35
C LYS A 119 -23.56 7.53 27.46
N ASN A 120 -22.33 8.03 27.62
CA ASN A 120 -22.01 9.00 28.66
C ASN A 120 -22.36 10.43 28.24
N HIS A 121 -22.39 10.72 26.95
CA HIS A 121 -22.72 12.01 26.41
C HIS A 121 -23.98 11.88 25.59
N ALA A 122 -25.07 12.26 26.13
CA ALA A 122 -26.37 12.14 25.46
C ALA A 122 -26.46 12.87 24.14
N THR A 123 -25.48 13.60 23.79
CA THR A 123 -25.40 14.34 22.55
C THR A 123 -24.74 13.61 21.46
N GLY A 124 -24.84 12.38 21.47
CA GLY A 124 -24.17 11.70 20.42
C GLY A 124 -24.41 12.32 19.08
N GLU A 125 -23.65 12.94 18.50
CA GLU A 125 -23.71 13.55 17.31
C GLU A 125 -23.26 12.84 16.21
N ARG A 126 -23.17 12.84 15.98
CA ARG A 126 -22.78 12.32 15.15
C ARG A 126 -22.16 11.76 14.64
N GLY A 127 -21.91 11.89 14.69
CA GLY A 127 -21.06 11.51 14.17
C GLY A 127 -20.77 10.66 13.49
N ALA A 128 -20.92 10.42 13.55
CA ALA A 128 -20.55 9.60 12.92
C ALA A 128 -20.49 9.23 12.03
N ALA A 129 -20.56 9.57 11.99
CA ALA A 129 -20.47 9.18 11.15
C ALA A 129 -19.78 8.92 10.47
N SER A 130 -19.34 9.22 10.60
CA SER A 130 -18.70 9.05 9.84
C SER A 130 -18.50 8.31 9.15
N ALA A 131 -18.25 8.04 9.38
CA ALA A 131 -17.77 7.35 8.54
C ALA A 131 -18.42 7.05 7.46
N THR A 132 -18.94 7.32 7.38
CA THR A 132 -19.30 7.00 6.28
C THR A 132 -19.21 7.85 5.33
N GLY A 133 -19.06 8.45 5.55
CA GLY A 133 -19.09 9.14 4.64
C GLY A 133 -18.22 9.30 3.87
N TRP A 134 -17.97 9.53 3.68
CA TRP A 134 -17.31 9.74 2.97
C TRP A 134 -17.60 9.87 2.01
N ARG A 135 -17.73 10.07 2.20
CA ARG A 135 -17.90 10.28 1.52
C ARG A 135 -17.87 10.08 1.04
N GLY A 136 -18.11 9.92 1.65
CA GLY A 136 -18.03 9.79 1.25
C GLY A 136 -18.00 9.42 1.34
N ALA A 137 -18.09 9.41 1.51
CA ALA A 137 -18.01 9.27 1.39
C ALA A 137 -18.20 9.23 1.38
#